data_26b78e4d6a30e0c9575fc29629967bd0
#
_entry.id   26b78e4d6a30e0c9575fc29629967bd0
#
_cell.length_a   1.000
_cell.length_b   1.000
_cell.length_c   1.000
_cell.angle_alpha   90.00
_cell.angle_beta   90.00
_cell.angle_gamma   90.00
#
_symmetry.space_group_name_H-M   'P 1'
#
loop_
_entity.id
_entity.type
_entity.pdbx_description
1 polymer ?
#
loop_
_entity_poly.entity_id
_entity_poly.type
_entity_poly.pdbx_seq_one_letter_code
_entity_poly.pdbx_strand_id
1 'polypeptide(L)'
;MPEPRFLIDTNICIYLLEGMSPVARDRVEALQPGEVVTSAICYAEVMRGLDPADAESVAQAEQLFSVIPALDFGVEAARRYAHLAFRRHSFDRLIAAHALALDLVLVSNDERDFADVPGLRVENWTV
;
A
#
# COMPACT_ATOMS: atom_id res chain seq x y z
N MET A 1 17.55 -4.31 -11.11
CA MET A 1 16.50 -3.64 -10.31
C MET A 1 16.28 -4.41 -9.02
N PRO A 2 16.19 -3.73 -7.87
CA PRO A 2 15.84 -4.40 -6.64
C PRO A 2 14.47 -5.03 -6.72
N GLU A 3 14.32 -6.17 -6.08
CA GLU A 3 13.01 -6.80 -5.97
C GLU A 3 12.16 -6.09 -4.92
N PRO A 4 10.83 -6.07 -5.08
CA PRO A 4 9.94 -5.52 -4.06
C PRO A 4 10.13 -6.22 -2.71
N ARG A 5 10.12 -5.44 -1.65
CA ARG A 5 10.20 -5.92 -0.27
C ARG A 5 9.05 -5.45 0.59
N PHE A 6 8.52 -4.27 0.28
CA PHE A 6 7.51 -3.60 1.09
C PHE A 6 6.34 -3.18 0.23
N LEU A 7 5.13 -3.46 0.70
CA LEU A 7 3.90 -2.97 0.10
C LEU A 7 3.28 -1.97 1.07
N ILE A 8 3.20 -0.69 0.68
CA ILE A 8 2.58 0.33 1.51
C ILE A 8 1.07 0.36 1.27
N ASP A 9 0.31 0.54 2.35
CA ASP A 9 -1.16 0.60 2.25
C ASP A 9 -1.63 2.00 1.82
N THR A 10 -2.96 2.14 1.68
CA THR A 10 -3.59 3.36 1.19
C THR A 10 -3.26 4.57 2.07
N ASN A 11 -3.34 4.41 3.39
CA ASN A 11 -3.07 5.53 4.30
C ASN A 11 -1.63 6.01 4.22
N ILE A 12 -0.68 5.10 4.06
CA ILE A 12 0.72 5.48 3.90
C ILE A 12 0.91 6.24 2.59
N CYS A 13 0.26 5.80 1.50
CA CYS A 13 0.28 6.55 0.23
C CYS A 13 -0.22 7.98 0.43
N ILE A 14 -1.34 8.15 1.14
CA ILE A 14 -1.93 9.46 1.40
C ILE A 14 -0.99 10.31 2.25
N TYR A 15 -0.38 9.74 3.28
CA TYR A 15 0.56 10.47 4.14
C TYR A 15 1.76 10.97 3.35
N LEU A 16 2.27 10.17 2.42
CA LEU A 16 3.38 10.60 1.55
C LEU A 16 2.96 11.74 0.62
N LEU A 17 1.76 11.64 0.05
CA LEU A 17 1.22 12.68 -0.84
C LEU A 17 1.00 14.00 -0.13
N GLU A 18 0.48 13.96 1.09
CA GLU A 18 0.11 15.15 1.85
C GLU A 18 1.24 15.66 2.75
N GLY A 19 2.38 14.98 2.77
CA GLY A 19 3.51 15.36 3.63
C GLY A 19 3.21 15.24 5.12
N MET A 20 2.31 14.33 5.49
CA MET A 20 1.85 14.18 6.87
C MET A 20 2.80 13.38 7.74
N SER A 21 3.71 12.61 7.15
CA SER A 21 4.65 11.79 7.91
C SER A 21 6.07 11.92 7.35
N PRO A 22 6.88 12.83 7.91
CA PRO A 22 8.30 12.90 7.55
C PRO A 22 9.04 11.59 7.83
N VAL A 23 8.64 10.85 8.87
CA VAL A 23 9.25 9.56 9.20
C VAL A 23 9.02 8.56 8.08
N ALA A 24 7.78 8.44 7.59
CA ALA A 24 7.47 7.53 6.48
C ALA A 24 8.23 7.94 5.20
N ARG A 25 8.28 9.23 4.91
CA ARG A 25 9.03 9.73 3.75
C ARG A 25 10.51 9.35 3.85
N ASP A 26 11.11 9.55 5.01
CA ASP A 26 12.53 9.24 5.22
C ASP A 26 12.81 7.74 5.07
N ARG A 27 11.88 6.89 5.54
CA ARG A 27 12.00 5.44 5.39
C ARG A 27 11.98 5.03 3.92
N VAL A 28 11.08 5.62 3.14
CA VAL A 28 11.00 5.36 1.69
C VAL A 28 12.27 5.84 0.98
N GLU A 29 12.72 7.06 1.29
CA GLU A 29 13.88 7.64 0.64
C GLU A 29 15.18 6.89 0.95
N ALA A 30 15.24 6.18 2.06
CA ALA A 30 16.40 5.37 2.43
C ALA A 30 16.51 4.07 1.63
N LEU A 31 15.48 3.70 0.89
CA LEU A 31 15.42 2.47 0.10
C LEU A 31 15.64 2.78 -1.39
N GLN A 32 16.05 1.74 -2.14
CA GLN A 32 16.23 1.88 -3.57
C GLN A 32 14.90 1.82 -4.29
N PRO A 33 14.76 2.53 -5.43
CA PRO A 33 13.55 2.42 -6.26
C PRO A 33 13.28 0.95 -6.62
N GLY A 34 12.03 0.53 -6.46
CA GLY A 34 11.61 -0.84 -6.69
C GLY A 34 11.49 -1.68 -5.43
N GLU A 35 12.14 -1.30 -4.33
CA GLU A 35 11.98 -2.03 -3.06
C GLU A 35 10.62 -1.76 -2.41
N VAL A 36 10.04 -0.60 -2.67
CA VAL A 36 8.73 -0.20 -2.14
C VAL A 36 7.73 -0.16 -3.28
N VAL A 37 6.63 -0.86 -3.10
CA VAL A 37 5.53 -0.91 -4.05
C VAL A 37 4.21 -0.69 -3.32
N THR A 38 3.13 -0.62 -4.07
CA THR A 38 1.78 -0.63 -3.49
C THR A 38 0.90 -1.54 -4.31
N SER A 39 -0.37 -1.64 -3.95
CA SER A 39 -1.35 -2.45 -4.64
C SER A 39 -2.18 -1.60 -5.59
N ALA A 40 -2.65 -2.18 -6.69
CA ALA A 40 -3.67 -1.55 -7.52
C ALA A 40 -4.93 -1.20 -6.71
N ILE A 41 -5.21 -1.94 -5.64
CA ILE A 41 -6.30 -1.61 -4.72
C ILE A 41 -6.03 -0.26 -4.04
N CYS A 42 -4.81 -0.05 -3.56
CA CYS A 42 -4.42 1.23 -2.94
C CYS A 42 -4.45 2.37 -3.94
N TYR A 43 -3.97 2.12 -5.15
CA TYR A 43 -4.06 3.09 -6.25
C TYR A 43 -5.50 3.52 -6.47
N ALA A 44 -6.42 2.56 -6.56
CA ALA A 44 -7.83 2.83 -6.77
C ALA A 44 -8.42 3.69 -5.64
N GLU A 45 -8.08 3.38 -4.39
CA GLU A 45 -8.57 4.14 -3.25
C GLU A 45 -8.04 5.57 -3.23
N VAL A 46 -6.75 5.74 -3.53
CA VAL A 46 -6.14 7.08 -3.58
C VAL A 46 -6.77 7.91 -4.69
N MET A 47 -6.87 7.35 -5.89
CA MET A 47 -7.42 8.08 -7.05
C MET A 47 -8.91 8.41 -6.85
N ARG A 48 -9.67 7.51 -6.23
CA ARG A 48 -11.08 7.79 -5.94
C ARG A 48 -11.26 8.93 -4.96
N GLY A 49 -10.31 9.14 -4.06
CA GLY A 49 -10.34 10.23 -3.09
C GLY A 49 -9.99 11.60 -3.67
N LEU A 50 -9.54 11.67 -4.92
CA LEU A 50 -9.16 12.92 -5.56
C LEU A 50 -10.30 13.47 -6.42
N ASP A 51 -10.33 14.80 -6.55
CA ASP A 51 -11.20 15.45 -7.52
C ASP A 51 -10.57 15.33 -8.91
N PRO A 52 -11.22 14.66 -9.88
CA PRO A 52 -10.66 14.52 -11.23
C PRO A 52 -10.42 15.85 -11.93
N ALA A 53 -11.12 16.91 -11.52
CA ALA A 53 -10.94 18.26 -12.08
C ALA A 53 -9.72 18.96 -11.52
N ASP A 54 -9.14 18.48 -10.41
CA ASP A 54 -7.92 19.02 -9.82
C ASP A 54 -6.71 18.36 -10.46
N ALA A 55 -6.28 18.93 -11.59
CA ALA A 55 -5.19 18.36 -12.38
C ALA A 55 -3.87 18.29 -11.60
N GLU A 56 -3.63 19.22 -10.68
CA GLU A 56 -2.40 19.23 -9.90
C GLU A 56 -2.37 18.06 -8.91
N SER A 57 -3.47 17.81 -8.20
CA SER A 57 -3.56 16.69 -7.26
C SER A 57 -3.43 15.35 -7.98
N VAL A 58 -4.06 15.22 -9.15
CA VAL A 58 -3.95 14.01 -9.96
C VAL A 58 -2.51 13.80 -10.42
N ALA A 59 -1.84 14.86 -10.87
CA ALA A 59 -0.45 14.79 -11.32
C ALA A 59 0.49 14.39 -10.17
N GLN A 60 0.27 14.91 -8.98
CA GLN A 60 1.06 14.54 -7.79
C GLN A 60 0.89 13.08 -7.43
N ALA A 61 -0.33 12.55 -7.49
CA ALA A 61 -0.59 11.14 -7.24
C ALA A 61 0.08 10.25 -8.30
N GLU A 62 -0.02 10.61 -9.57
CA GLU A 62 0.65 9.85 -10.63
C GLU A 62 2.18 9.89 -10.47
N GLN A 63 2.72 11.01 -10.00
CA GLN A 63 4.16 11.13 -9.71
C GLN A 63 4.55 10.16 -8.58
N LEU A 64 3.75 10.07 -7.51
CA LEU A 64 4.01 9.11 -6.43
C LEU A 64 4.05 7.69 -6.99
N PHE A 65 3.07 7.32 -7.80
CA PHE A 65 2.98 5.95 -8.33
C PHE A 65 3.99 5.67 -9.45
N SER A 66 4.67 6.69 -9.97
CA SER A 66 5.82 6.47 -10.84
C SER A 66 7.05 6.03 -10.07
N VAL A 67 7.15 6.42 -8.79
CA VAL A 67 8.24 6.06 -7.88
C VAL A 67 7.92 4.80 -7.09
N ILE A 68 6.66 4.68 -6.65
CA ILE A 68 6.15 3.53 -5.88
C ILE A 68 5.08 2.85 -6.74
N PRO A 69 5.47 1.91 -7.61
CA PRO A 69 4.53 1.36 -8.58
C PRO A 69 3.42 0.55 -7.93
N ALA A 70 2.22 0.68 -8.49
CA ALA A 70 1.08 -0.11 -8.08
C ALA A 70 1.10 -1.44 -8.85
N LEU A 71 1.17 -2.55 -8.12
CA LEU A 71 1.20 -3.88 -8.72
C LEU A 71 -0.21 -4.41 -8.93
N ASP A 72 -0.39 -5.18 -9.99
CA ASP A 72 -1.68 -5.79 -10.32
C ASP A 72 -2.10 -6.77 -9.22
N PHE A 73 -3.38 -6.70 -8.84
CA PHE A 73 -3.96 -7.65 -7.91
C PHE A 73 -4.34 -8.91 -8.69
N GLY A 74 -3.48 -9.92 -8.62
CA GLY A 74 -3.63 -11.11 -9.44
C GLY A 74 -4.46 -12.21 -8.78
N VAL A 75 -4.57 -13.34 -9.48
CA VAL A 75 -5.36 -14.49 -9.04
C VAL A 75 -4.79 -15.07 -7.75
N GLU A 76 -3.47 -15.08 -7.58
CA GLU A 76 -2.86 -15.61 -6.35
C GLU A 76 -3.26 -14.78 -5.13
N ALA A 77 -3.30 -13.45 -5.28
CA ALA A 77 -3.79 -12.58 -4.21
C ALA A 77 -5.27 -12.87 -3.92
N ALA A 78 -6.07 -13.09 -4.95
CA ALA A 78 -7.47 -13.43 -4.77
C ALA A 78 -7.65 -14.76 -4.02
N ARG A 79 -6.81 -15.75 -4.28
CA ARG A 79 -6.83 -17.03 -3.55
C ARG A 79 -6.52 -16.82 -2.07
N ARG A 80 -5.51 -15.99 -1.77
CA ARG A 80 -5.17 -15.68 -0.39
C ARG A 80 -6.31 -14.99 0.32
N TYR A 81 -6.96 -14.05 -0.36
CA TYR A 81 -8.11 -13.33 0.18
C TYR A 81 -9.23 -14.29 0.61
N ALA A 82 -9.48 -15.33 -0.18
CA ALA A 82 -10.55 -16.29 0.10
C ALA A 82 -10.37 -17.02 1.44
N HIS A 83 -9.14 -17.06 1.97
CA HIS A 83 -8.82 -17.72 3.23
C HIS A 83 -8.79 -16.77 4.43
N LEU A 84 -8.98 -15.47 4.21
CA LEU A 84 -8.96 -14.49 5.29
C LEU A 84 -10.37 -14.29 5.86
N ALA A 85 -10.44 -13.91 7.15
CA ALA A 85 -11.70 -13.56 7.77
C ALA A 85 -12.32 -12.37 7.05
N PHE A 86 -13.60 -12.49 6.67
CA PHE A 86 -14.31 -11.44 5.96
C PHE A 86 -14.55 -10.23 6.86
N ARG A 87 -14.29 -9.04 6.33
CA ARG A 87 -14.63 -7.78 6.97
C ARG A 87 -15.37 -6.89 5.99
N ARG A 88 -16.57 -6.47 6.39
CA ARG A 88 -17.44 -5.66 5.56
C ARG A 88 -16.87 -4.24 5.43
N HIS A 89 -17.01 -3.64 4.23
CA HIS A 89 -16.63 -2.26 3.95
C HIS A 89 -15.12 -1.96 4.14
N SER A 90 -14.28 -2.97 4.00
CA SER A 90 -12.84 -2.78 4.14
C SER A 90 -12.10 -3.42 2.98
N PHE A 91 -11.19 -2.66 2.37
CA PHE A 91 -10.24 -3.17 1.38
C PHE A 91 -8.98 -3.72 2.03
N ASP A 92 -8.83 -3.57 3.35
CA ASP A 92 -7.61 -3.98 4.06
C ASP A 92 -7.32 -5.47 3.87
N ARG A 93 -8.36 -6.30 3.82
CA ARG A 93 -8.19 -7.74 3.61
C ARG A 93 -7.66 -8.07 2.22
N LEU A 94 -8.06 -7.31 1.21
CA LEU A 94 -7.51 -7.45 -0.14
C LEU A 94 -6.05 -7.02 -0.18
N ILE A 95 -5.72 -5.91 0.47
CA ILE A 95 -4.35 -5.41 0.55
C ILE A 95 -3.45 -6.42 1.30
N ALA A 96 -3.93 -6.96 2.42
CA ALA A 96 -3.21 -7.99 3.18
C ALA A 96 -2.98 -9.24 2.33
N ALA A 97 -3.99 -9.69 1.60
CA ALA A 97 -3.88 -10.84 0.72
C ALA A 97 -2.84 -10.62 -0.39
N HIS A 98 -2.78 -9.40 -0.91
CA HIS A 98 -1.81 -9.04 -1.94
C HIS A 98 -0.37 -9.13 -1.41
N ALA A 99 -0.13 -8.56 -0.21
CA ALA A 99 1.18 -8.64 0.43
C ALA A 99 1.58 -10.09 0.71
N LEU A 100 0.64 -10.91 1.19
CA LEU A 100 0.89 -12.33 1.44
C LEU A 100 1.26 -13.08 0.16
N ALA A 101 0.52 -12.84 -0.91
CA ALA A 101 0.74 -13.53 -2.19
C ALA A 101 2.13 -13.24 -2.78
N LEU A 102 2.65 -12.04 -2.54
CA LEU A 102 3.96 -11.61 -3.04
C LEU A 102 5.07 -11.76 -1.99
N ASP A 103 4.74 -12.23 -0.80
CA ASP A 103 5.66 -12.38 0.33
C ASP A 103 6.34 -11.05 0.69
N LEU A 104 5.54 -9.99 0.76
CA LEU A 104 6.03 -8.65 1.09
C LEU A 104 5.62 -8.27 2.52
N VAL A 105 6.43 -7.41 3.13
CA VAL A 105 6.06 -6.76 4.38
C VAL A 105 5.03 -5.68 4.07
N LEU A 106 3.90 -5.71 4.76
CA LEU A 106 2.88 -4.68 4.65
C LEU A 106 3.26 -3.50 5.54
N VAL A 107 3.26 -2.31 4.99
CA VAL A 107 3.53 -1.08 5.73
C VAL A 107 2.22 -0.36 5.96
N SER A 108 1.84 -0.21 7.22
CA SER A 108 0.58 0.40 7.63
C SER A 108 0.77 1.19 8.93
N ASN A 109 -0.03 2.23 9.12
CA ASN A 109 -0.09 2.93 10.40
C ASN A 109 -1.09 2.29 11.37
N ASP A 110 -1.86 1.31 10.92
CA ASP A 110 -2.86 0.63 11.74
C ASP A 110 -2.56 -0.87 11.83
N GLU A 111 -1.61 -1.20 12.70
CA GLU A 111 -1.18 -2.58 12.89
C GLU A 111 -2.29 -3.48 13.43
N ARG A 112 -3.26 -2.91 14.16
CA ARG A 112 -4.36 -3.67 14.77
C ARG A 112 -5.29 -4.28 13.72
N ASP A 113 -5.51 -3.57 12.61
CA ASP A 113 -6.40 -4.05 11.55
C ASP A 113 -5.87 -5.30 10.86
N PHE A 114 -4.58 -5.59 11.03
CA PHE A 114 -3.91 -6.71 10.38
C PHE A 114 -3.42 -7.77 11.37
N ALA A 115 -3.65 -7.57 12.68
CA ALA A 115 -3.09 -8.45 13.71
C ALA A 115 -3.60 -9.88 13.63
N ASP A 116 -4.79 -10.09 13.07
CA ASP A 116 -5.42 -11.41 12.95
C ASP A 116 -5.16 -12.08 11.59
N VAL A 117 -4.27 -11.53 10.76
CA VAL A 117 -3.93 -12.15 9.47
C VAL A 117 -2.72 -13.06 9.64
N PRO A 118 -2.90 -14.40 9.56
CA PRO A 118 -1.80 -15.32 9.78
C PRO A 118 -0.69 -15.16 8.74
N GLY A 119 0.55 -15.13 9.22
CA GLY A 119 1.73 -15.07 8.35
C GLY A 119 2.06 -13.71 7.77
N LEU A 120 1.23 -12.70 8.00
CA LEU A 120 1.49 -11.36 7.50
C LEU A 120 2.49 -10.64 8.41
N ARG A 121 3.54 -10.08 7.79
CA ARG A 121 4.49 -9.21 8.48
C ARG A 121 4.05 -7.77 8.27
N VAL A 122 3.94 -7.00 9.34
CA VAL A 122 3.47 -5.61 9.29
C VAL A 122 4.50 -4.72 9.97
N GLU A 123 4.81 -3.59 9.35
CA GLU A 123 5.66 -2.53 9.93
C GLU A 123 4.90 -1.21 9.91
N ASN A 124 5.11 -0.41 10.95
CA ASN A 124 4.57 0.95 11.00
C ASN A 124 5.70 1.95 10.78
N TRP A 125 5.66 2.66 9.65
CA TRP A 125 6.69 3.63 9.30
C TRP A 125 6.34 5.06 9.73
N THR A 126 5.26 5.24 10.50
CA THR A 126 4.86 6.56 10.98
C THR A 126 5.42 6.90 12.36
N VAL A 127 6.10 5.96 12.97
CA VAL A 127 6.70 6.11 14.30
C VAL A 127 8.19 5.87 14.28
#